data_35ec97bfbcfc2ff80903d25b246c8b09
#
_entry.id   35ec97bfbcfc2ff80903d25b246c8b09
#
_cell.length_a   1.000
_cell.length_b   1.000
_cell.length_c   1.000
_cell.angle_alpha   90.00
_cell.angle_beta   90.00
_cell.angle_gamma   90.00
#
_symmetry.space_group_name_H-M   'P 1'
#
loop_
_entity.id
_entity.type
_entity.pdbx_description
1 polymer ?
#
loop_
_entity_poly.entity_id
_entity_poly.type
_entity_poly.pdbx_seq_one_letter_code
_entity_poly.pdbx_strand_id
1 'polypeptide(L)'
;IAKDIMVSRLDMETIPVDVSIEEALKFAIKKGHTRFPIIAKTKDDILGYVTLQNLIKEYLTAPGQEIKKIMQEPIIFIDTIPVKLLLSEMQKEHKHFAILLDEYGGTSGLVTIEDILEELVGDIQDEEDHEKELVIKLSPTTYQVDGKLLLSEFEELFNIDLAQNNLDRKSTRLN
;
A
#
# COMPACT_ATOMS: atom_id res chain seq x y z
N ILE A 1 -14.65 -1.95 -0.33
CA ILE A 1 -14.50 -2.93 0.76
C ILE A 1 -13.01 -3.17 1.02
N ALA A 2 -12.66 -3.84 2.14
CA ALA A 2 -11.26 -4.06 2.52
C ALA A 2 -10.47 -4.85 1.46
N LYS A 3 -11.12 -5.78 0.78
CA LYS A 3 -10.53 -6.55 -0.32
C LYS A 3 -9.98 -5.70 -1.47
N ASP A 4 -10.55 -4.51 -1.68
CA ASP A 4 -10.18 -3.63 -2.79
C ASP A 4 -8.85 -2.90 -2.55
N ILE A 5 -8.44 -2.78 -1.26
CA ILE A 5 -7.26 -2.02 -0.82
C ILE A 5 -6.20 -2.89 -0.12
N MET A 6 -6.46 -4.18 0.08
CA MET A 6 -5.54 -5.07 0.80
C MET A 6 -4.31 -5.40 -0.01
N VAL A 7 -3.21 -5.68 0.69
CA VAL A 7 -2.11 -6.47 0.13
C VAL A 7 -2.59 -7.91 0.01
N SER A 8 -2.64 -8.42 -1.21
CA SER A 8 -3.16 -9.77 -1.46
C SER A 8 -2.30 -10.85 -0.80
N ARG A 9 -2.88 -12.00 -0.51
CA ARG A 9 -2.16 -13.15 0.03
C ARG A 9 -0.91 -13.51 -0.77
N LEU A 10 -0.95 -13.35 -2.09
CA LEU A 10 0.18 -13.68 -2.97
C LEU A 10 1.36 -12.74 -2.71
N ASP A 11 1.06 -11.47 -2.50
CA ASP A 11 2.05 -10.40 -2.33
C ASP A 11 2.50 -10.21 -0.89
N MET A 12 1.83 -10.86 0.07
CA MET A 12 2.21 -10.80 1.49
C MET A 12 3.62 -11.33 1.70
N GLU A 13 4.47 -10.53 2.32
CA GLU A 13 5.77 -10.95 2.81
C GLU A 13 5.63 -11.46 4.25
N THR A 14 5.96 -12.71 4.48
CA THR A 14 5.75 -13.39 5.76
C THR A 14 7.06 -13.97 6.29
N ILE A 15 7.14 -14.16 7.60
CA ILE A 15 8.31 -14.73 8.27
C ILE A 15 7.89 -16.05 8.95
N PRO A 16 8.59 -17.17 8.70
CA PRO A 16 8.35 -18.42 9.44
C PRO A 16 8.68 -18.26 10.92
N VAL A 17 7.91 -18.92 11.78
CA VAL A 17 8.02 -18.79 13.24
C VAL A 17 9.29 -19.41 13.84
N ASP A 18 9.93 -20.29 13.09
CA ASP A 18 11.11 -21.06 13.52
C ASP A 18 12.45 -20.45 13.10
N VAL A 19 12.44 -19.31 12.37
CA VAL A 19 13.66 -18.59 12.04
C VAL A 19 14.19 -17.79 13.24
N SER A 20 15.50 -17.54 13.26
CA SER A 20 16.12 -16.71 14.29
C SER A 20 15.73 -15.25 14.18
N ILE A 21 15.83 -14.49 15.29
CA ILE A 21 15.63 -13.03 15.29
C ILE A 21 16.56 -12.33 14.27
N GLU A 22 17.80 -12.79 14.15
CA GLU A 22 18.78 -12.23 13.20
C GLU A 22 18.33 -12.43 11.74
N GLU A 23 17.89 -13.64 11.39
CA GLU A 23 17.39 -13.95 10.04
C GLU A 23 16.13 -13.16 9.72
N ALA A 24 15.20 -13.09 10.67
CA ALA A 24 13.97 -12.30 10.55
C ALA A 24 14.28 -10.82 10.34
N LEU A 25 15.24 -10.27 11.10
CA LEU A 25 15.66 -8.87 10.97
C LEU A 25 16.31 -8.58 9.61
N LYS A 26 17.20 -9.45 9.16
CA LYS A 26 17.85 -9.32 7.82
C LYS A 26 16.79 -9.34 6.71
N PHE A 27 15.83 -10.25 6.81
CA PHE A 27 14.70 -10.33 5.87
C PHE A 27 13.86 -9.04 5.89
N ALA A 28 13.47 -8.57 7.09
CA ALA A 28 12.64 -7.40 7.25
C ALA A 28 13.31 -6.13 6.69
N ILE A 29 14.61 -5.93 6.94
CA ILE A 29 15.39 -4.82 6.39
C ILE A 29 15.46 -4.89 4.87
N LYS A 30 15.69 -6.08 4.31
CA LYS A 30 15.74 -6.28 2.85
C LYS A 30 14.41 -5.96 2.17
N LYS A 31 13.28 -6.29 2.81
CA LYS A 31 11.93 -6.07 2.26
C LYS A 31 11.42 -4.64 2.45
N GLY A 32 11.92 -3.93 3.47
CA GLY A 32 11.60 -2.52 3.70
C GLY A 32 10.21 -2.26 4.31
N HIS A 33 9.50 -3.30 4.76
CA HIS A 33 8.22 -3.13 5.45
C HIS A 33 8.41 -2.97 6.95
N THR A 34 7.41 -2.40 7.61
CA THR A 34 7.44 -2.17 9.06
C THR A 34 6.82 -3.30 9.88
N ARG A 35 5.93 -4.11 9.27
CA ARG A 35 5.20 -5.19 9.93
C ARG A 35 5.20 -6.44 9.05
N PHE A 36 5.38 -7.59 9.69
CA PHE A 36 5.47 -8.88 9.02
C PHE A 36 4.61 -9.92 9.73
N PRO A 37 3.64 -10.56 9.03
CA PRO A 37 2.94 -11.71 9.57
C PRO A 37 3.91 -12.85 9.86
N ILE A 38 3.72 -13.52 10.99
CA ILE A 38 4.43 -14.74 11.37
C ILE A 38 3.55 -15.93 11.05
N ILE A 39 4.07 -16.87 10.30
CA ILE A 39 3.37 -18.08 9.87
C ILE A 39 3.95 -19.36 10.48
N ALA A 40 3.11 -20.37 10.69
CA ALA A 40 3.57 -21.70 11.09
C ALA A 40 4.13 -22.47 9.88
N LYS A 41 3.29 -22.76 8.88
CA LYS A 41 3.65 -23.53 7.68
C LYS A 41 3.28 -22.82 6.39
N THR A 42 2.08 -22.27 6.34
CA THR A 42 1.52 -21.62 5.17
C THR A 42 0.98 -20.24 5.51
N LYS A 43 0.67 -19.44 4.51
CA LYS A 43 0.05 -18.12 4.70
C LYS A 43 -1.38 -18.19 5.27
N ASP A 44 -1.99 -19.37 5.42
CA ASP A 44 -3.25 -19.55 6.13
C ASP A 44 -3.05 -19.79 7.63
N ASP A 45 -1.83 -20.17 8.04
CA ASP A 45 -1.49 -20.46 9.44
C ASP A 45 -0.80 -19.25 10.09
N ILE A 46 -1.45 -18.10 10.09
CA ILE A 46 -0.90 -16.87 10.70
C ILE A 46 -1.00 -16.95 12.20
N LEU A 47 0.14 -16.93 12.89
CA LEU A 47 0.25 -17.02 14.34
C LEU A 47 0.22 -15.65 15.02
N GLY A 48 0.62 -14.62 14.31
CA GLY A 48 0.75 -13.28 14.83
C GLY A 48 1.49 -12.39 13.83
N TYR A 49 2.02 -11.26 14.30
CA TYR A 49 2.91 -10.42 13.52
C TYR A 49 4.03 -9.84 14.38
N VAL A 50 5.09 -9.44 13.76
CA VAL A 50 6.19 -8.68 14.39
C VAL A 50 6.39 -7.35 13.70
N THR A 51 6.90 -6.37 14.43
CA THR A 51 7.34 -5.09 13.86
C THR A 51 8.85 -5.08 13.68
N LEU A 52 9.31 -4.36 12.66
CA LEU A 52 10.76 -4.14 12.45
C LEU A 52 11.41 -3.55 13.72
N GLN A 53 10.72 -2.63 14.39
CA GLN A 53 11.20 -2.03 15.64
C GLN A 53 11.41 -3.07 16.75
N ASN A 54 10.48 -4.02 16.92
CA ASN A 54 10.61 -5.09 17.92
C ASN A 54 11.75 -6.05 17.56
N LEU A 55 11.92 -6.36 16.27
CA LEU A 55 13.04 -7.20 15.81
C LEU A 55 14.39 -6.54 16.10
N ILE A 56 14.54 -5.23 15.83
CA ILE A 56 15.75 -4.48 16.13
C ILE A 56 16.03 -4.48 17.63
N LYS A 57 15.02 -4.15 18.44
CA LYS A 57 15.14 -4.11 19.89
C LYS A 57 15.61 -5.46 20.43
N GLU A 58 14.97 -6.54 20.00
CA GLU A 58 15.27 -7.88 20.49
C GLU A 58 16.67 -8.36 20.03
N TYR A 59 17.04 -8.07 18.79
CA TYR A 59 18.38 -8.38 18.30
C TYR A 59 19.48 -7.74 19.12
N LEU A 60 19.27 -6.50 19.59
CA LEU A 60 20.25 -5.76 20.39
C LEU A 60 20.26 -6.18 21.87
N THR A 61 19.15 -6.62 22.43
CA THR A 61 19.00 -6.87 23.87
C THR A 61 19.01 -8.37 24.25
N ALA A 62 18.44 -9.23 23.38
CA ALA A 62 18.29 -10.65 23.63
C ALA A 62 18.24 -11.48 22.33
N PRO A 63 19.33 -11.51 21.54
CA PRO A 63 19.34 -12.11 20.18
C PRO A 63 19.02 -13.61 20.14
N GLY A 64 19.09 -14.30 21.26
CA GLY A 64 18.74 -15.73 21.38
C GLY A 64 17.26 -16.02 21.69
N GLN A 65 16.41 -15.00 21.75
CA GLN A 65 14.98 -15.18 21.98
C GLN A 65 14.26 -15.78 20.76
N GLU A 66 13.18 -16.49 21.04
CA GLU A 66 12.27 -16.97 20.00
C GLU A 66 11.33 -15.86 19.52
N ILE A 67 11.05 -15.82 18.21
CA ILE A 67 10.09 -14.87 17.61
C ILE A 67 8.73 -14.91 18.32
N LYS A 68 8.28 -16.07 18.76
CA LYS A 68 7.01 -16.24 19.50
C LYS A 68 6.85 -15.30 20.70
N LYS A 69 7.94 -14.93 21.35
CA LYS A 69 7.89 -14.07 22.56
C LYS A 69 7.66 -12.60 22.23
N ILE A 70 7.94 -12.19 21.01
CA ILE A 70 7.79 -10.81 20.56
C ILE A 70 6.63 -10.60 19.59
N MET A 71 5.94 -11.69 19.23
CA MET A 71 4.75 -11.62 18.39
C MET A 71 3.63 -10.84 19.08
N GLN A 72 2.87 -10.12 18.27
CA GLN A 72 1.64 -9.45 18.62
C GLN A 72 0.47 -10.14 17.91
N GLU A 73 -0.71 -10.12 18.54
CA GLU A 73 -1.93 -10.63 17.93
C GLU A 73 -2.49 -9.60 16.94
N PRO A 74 -2.75 -9.97 15.68
CA PRO A 74 -3.42 -9.11 14.71
C PRO A 74 -4.91 -9.05 14.99
N ILE A 75 -5.58 -8.01 14.54
CA ILE A 75 -7.02 -8.01 14.34
C ILE A 75 -7.35 -8.85 13.10
N ILE A 76 -8.45 -9.59 13.17
CA ILE A 76 -8.90 -10.45 12.07
C ILE A 76 -10.31 -10.03 11.66
N PHE A 77 -10.51 -9.80 10.36
CA PHE A 77 -11.81 -9.49 9.76
C PHE A 77 -12.03 -10.30 8.49
N ILE A 78 -13.29 -10.36 8.03
CA ILE A 78 -13.60 -10.85 6.69
C ILE A 78 -13.26 -9.78 5.65
N ASP A 79 -12.80 -10.20 4.48
CA ASP A 79 -12.29 -9.31 3.43
C ASP A 79 -13.38 -8.41 2.81
N THR A 80 -14.65 -8.74 3.01
CA THR A 80 -15.81 -7.96 2.57
C THR A 80 -16.20 -6.81 3.52
N ILE A 81 -15.50 -6.65 4.66
CA ILE A 81 -15.79 -5.56 5.60
C ILE A 81 -15.67 -4.19 4.92
N PRO A 82 -16.60 -3.24 5.17
CA PRO A 82 -16.47 -1.87 4.69
C PRO A 82 -15.22 -1.18 5.27
N VAL A 83 -14.45 -0.49 4.43
CA VAL A 83 -13.18 0.17 4.83
C VAL A 83 -13.36 1.11 6.02
N LYS A 84 -14.45 1.89 6.06
CA LYS A 84 -14.74 2.81 7.18
C LYS A 84 -14.95 2.08 8.51
N LEU A 85 -15.63 0.93 8.47
CA LEU A 85 -15.86 0.12 9.67
C LEU A 85 -14.53 -0.52 10.14
N LEU A 86 -13.75 -1.07 9.20
CA LEU A 86 -12.43 -1.61 9.48
C LEU A 86 -11.53 -0.58 10.17
N LEU A 87 -11.46 0.65 9.62
CA LEU A 87 -10.69 1.75 10.21
C LEU A 87 -11.14 2.06 11.64
N SER A 88 -12.47 2.14 11.85
CA SER A 88 -13.04 2.42 13.18
C SER A 88 -12.67 1.36 14.21
N GLU A 89 -12.74 0.08 13.84
CA GLU A 89 -12.37 -1.02 14.74
C GLU A 89 -10.85 -1.07 14.99
N MET A 90 -10.03 -0.83 13.97
CA MET A 90 -8.57 -0.74 14.13
C MET A 90 -8.17 0.40 15.07
N GLN A 91 -8.82 1.56 14.96
CA GLN A 91 -8.59 2.71 15.87
C GLN A 91 -9.01 2.40 17.30
N LYS A 92 -10.19 1.81 17.48
CA LYS A 92 -10.73 1.43 18.79
C LYS A 92 -9.82 0.45 19.53
N GLU A 93 -9.28 -0.54 18.81
CA GLU A 93 -8.38 -1.55 19.35
C GLU A 93 -6.90 -1.09 19.38
N HIS A 94 -6.61 0.14 18.93
CA HIS A 94 -5.25 0.66 18.78
C HIS A 94 -4.33 -0.25 17.97
N LYS A 95 -4.87 -0.89 16.94
CA LYS A 95 -4.14 -1.79 16.05
C LYS A 95 -3.95 -1.15 14.68
N HIS A 96 -2.74 -1.22 14.16
CA HIS A 96 -2.38 -0.65 12.86
C HIS A 96 -2.24 -1.70 11.76
N PHE A 97 -2.61 -2.95 12.07
CA PHE A 97 -2.42 -4.09 11.21
C PHE A 97 -3.57 -5.08 11.38
N ALA A 98 -4.19 -5.49 10.28
CA ALA A 98 -5.27 -6.45 10.26
C ALA A 98 -5.02 -7.55 9.24
N ILE A 99 -5.42 -8.79 9.56
CA ILE A 99 -5.49 -9.91 8.63
C ILE A 99 -6.92 -10.03 8.12
N LEU A 100 -7.06 -10.25 6.84
CA LEU A 100 -8.35 -10.45 6.19
C LEU A 100 -8.51 -11.91 5.79
N LEU A 101 -9.67 -12.47 6.11
CA LEU A 101 -10.06 -13.83 5.75
C LEU A 101 -11.15 -13.82 4.68
N ASP A 102 -11.14 -14.83 3.84
CA ASP A 102 -12.22 -15.13 2.91
C ASP A 102 -13.41 -15.81 3.63
N GLU A 103 -14.48 -16.09 2.87
CA GLU A 103 -15.68 -16.78 3.37
C GLU A 103 -15.45 -18.22 3.81
N TYR A 104 -14.32 -18.80 3.47
CA TYR A 104 -13.94 -20.18 3.87
C TYR A 104 -12.96 -20.20 5.05
N GLY A 105 -12.58 -19.03 5.55
CA GLY A 105 -11.62 -18.88 6.65
C GLY A 105 -10.15 -18.93 6.21
N GLY A 106 -9.88 -18.93 4.91
CA GLY A 106 -8.53 -18.80 4.37
C GLY A 106 -8.06 -17.36 4.41
N THR A 107 -6.75 -17.13 4.45
CA THR A 107 -6.20 -15.78 4.42
C THR A 107 -6.35 -15.17 3.03
N SER A 108 -7.14 -14.12 2.90
CA SER A 108 -7.26 -13.29 1.69
C SER A 108 -6.07 -12.34 1.53
N GLY A 109 -5.65 -11.71 2.62
CA GLY A 109 -4.60 -10.71 2.60
C GLY A 109 -4.40 -10.02 3.95
N LEU A 110 -3.75 -8.89 3.91
CA LEU A 110 -3.59 -7.99 5.05
C LEU A 110 -3.88 -6.55 4.65
N VAL A 111 -4.16 -5.72 5.65
CA VAL A 111 -4.34 -4.28 5.46
C VAL A 111 -3.71 -3.54 6.63
N THR A 112 -3.12 -2.39 6.36
CA THR A 112 -2.59 -1.48 7.37
C THR A 112 -3.44 -0.20 7.44
N ILE A 113 -3.30 0.58 8.51
CA ILE A 113 -3.96 1.90 8.58
C ILE A 113 -3.44 2.80 7.47
N GLU A 114 -2.17 2.68 7.13
CA GLU A 114 -1.52 3.44 6.08
C GLU A 114 -2.21 3.20 4.72
N ASP A 115 -2.50 1.94 4.34
CA ASP A 115 -3.24 1.59 3.11
C ASP A 115 -4.65 2.20 3.11
N ILE A 116 -5.33 2.17 4.25
CA ILE A 116 -6.67 2.75 4.39
C ILE A 116 -6.63 4.28 4.22
N LEU A 117 -5.64 4.93 4.82
CA LEU A 117 -5.49 6.39 4.73
C LEU A 117 -5.14 6.81 3.31
N GLU A 118 -4.27 6.09 2.62
CA GLU A 118 -3.93 6.33 1.22
C GLU A 118 -5.18 6.28 0.33
N GLU A 119 -6.03 5.27 0.50
CA GLU A 119 -7.30 5.14 -0.24
C GLU A 119 -8.31 6.25 0.09
N LEU A 120 -8.38 6.69 1.37
CA LEU A 120 -9.36 7.69 1.80
C LEU A 120 -8.94 9.13 1.50
N VAL A 121 -7.64 9.42 1.53
CA VAL A 121 -7.07 10.76 1.35
C VAL A 121 -6.57 10.97 -0.07
N GLY A 122 -6.32 9.88 -0.80
CA GLY A 122 -5.56 9.87 -2.05
C GLY A 122 -4.07 10.07 -1.78
N ASP A 123 -3.28 10.05 -2.81
CA ASP A 123 -1.87 10.43 -2.71
C ASP A 123 -1.79 11.80 -2.03
N ILE A 124 -1.25 11.84 -0.81
CA ILE A 124 -0.88 13.11 -0.18
C ILE A 124 0.19 13.68 -1.09
N GLN A 125 -0.20 14.62 -1.94
CA GLN A 125 0.79 15.40 -2.69
C GLN A 125 1.68 16.04 -1.64
N ASP A 126 2.96 15.66 -1.65
CA ASP A 126 3.96 16.27 -0.79
C ASP A 126 3.92 17.76 -1.09
N GLU A 127 3.86 18.61 -0.05
CA GLU A 127 3.85 20.09 -0.22
C GLU A 127 5.09 20.60 -0.98
N GLU A 128 6.07 19.74 -1.21
CA GLU A 128 7.25 19.97 -2.05
C GLU A 128 7.07 19.55 -3.52
N ASP A 129 6.00 18.83 -3.89
CA ASP A 129 5.60 18.69 -5.27
C ASP A 129 5.02 20.06 -5.70
N HIS A 130 5.94 20.95 -6.07
CA HIS A 130 5.60 22.12 -6.89
C HIS A 130 4.62 21.63 -7.95
N GLU A 131 3.41 22.18 -7.98
CA GLU A 131 2.47 22.02 -9.08
C GLU A 131 3.27 22.11 -10.38
N LYS A 132 3.64 20.97 -10.94
CA LYS A 132 4.13 20.95 -12.31
C LYS A 132 2.95 21.44 -13.09
N GLU A 133 3.02 22.69 -13.50
CA GLU A 133 2.01 23.26 -14.39
C GLU A 133 1.81 22.26 -15.50
N LEU A 134 0.64 21.59 -15.51
CA LEU A 134 0.30 20.58 -16.52
C LEU A 134 0.39 21.15 -17.93
N VAL A 135 0.39 22.48 -18.04
CA VAL A 135 0.52 23.24 -19.28
C VAL A 135 1.49 24.40 -19.07
N ILE A 136 2.64 24.36 -19.72
CA ILE A 136 3.65 25.42 -19.70
C ILE A 136 3.64 26.12 -21.06
N LYS A 137 3.41 27.44 -21.08
CA LYS A 137 3.51 28.25 -22.31
C LYS A 137 4.97 28.59 -22.62
N LEU A 138 5.52 27.99 -23.67
CA LEU A 138 6.91 28.22 -24.10
C LEU A 138 7.06 29.42 -25.04
N SER A 139 6.04 29.71 -25.85
CA SER A 139 6.02 30.85 -26.78
C SER A 139 4.56 31.29 -27.07
N PRO A 140 4.31 32.37 -27.80
CA PRO A 140 2.95 32.78 -28.16
C PRO A 140 2.09 31.70 -28.82
N THR A 141 2.74 30.71 -29.47
CA THR A 141 2.08 29.65 -30.25
C THR A 141 2.48 28.24 -29.82
N THR A 142 3.32 28.09 -28.77
CA THR A 142 3.85 26.78 -28.37
C THR A 142 3.61 26.53 -26.88
N TYR A 143 3.04 25.39 -26.57
CA TYR A 143 2.76 24.92 -25.20
C TYR A 143 3.41 23.56 -24.98
N GLN A 144 3.98 23.37 -23.81
CA GLN A 144 4.37 22.04 -23.31
C GLN A 144 3.26 21.53 -22.40
N VAL A 145 2.74 20.35 -22.69
CA VAL A 145 1.63 19.75 -21.97
C VAL A 145 2.11 18.43 -21.35
N ASP A 146 1.85 18.22 -20.07
CA ASP A 146 2.09 16.94 -19.41
C ASP A 146 1.08 15.90 -19.93
N GLY A 147 1.55 14.67 -20.20
CA GLY A 147 0.70 13.58 -20.68
C GLY A 147 -0.36 13.09 -19.68
N LYS A 148 -0.34 13.60 -18.46
CA LYS A 148 -1.35 13.35 -17.42
C LYS A 148 -2.57 14.26 -17.52
N LEU A 149 -2.50 15.35 -18.30
CA LEU A 149 -3.64 16.25 -18.52
C LEU A 149 -4.79 15.47 -19.17
N LEU A 150 -5.98 15.58 -18.60
CA LEU A 150 -7.16 14.93 -19.16
C LEU A 150 -7.50 15.54 -20.53
N LEU A 151 -7.96 14.70 -21.45
CA LEU A 151 -8.31 15.14 -22.80
C LEU A 151 -9.40 16.22 -22.81
N SER A 152 -10.37 16.11 -21.90
CA SER A 152 -11.44 17.10 -21.70
C SER A 152 -10.91 18.45 -21.23
N GLU A 153 -9.92 18.47 -20.33
CA GLU A 153 -9.29 19.70 -19.85
C GLU A 153 -8.44 20.35 -20.96
N PHE A 154 -7.78 19.52 -21.77
CA PHE A 154 -7.03 19.99 -22.93
C PHE A 154 -7.96 20.64 -23.98
N GLU A 155 -9.10 20.03 -24.29
CA GLU A 155 -10.11 20.56 -25.20
C GLU A 155 -10.67 21.91 -24.73
N GLU A 156 -10.96 22.04 -23.44
CA GLU A 156 -11.46 23.27 -22.83
C GLU A 156 -10.41 24.38 -22.86
N LEU A 157 -9.16 24.08 -22.51
CA LEU A 157 -8.07 25.04 -22.39
C LEU A 157 -7.68 25.65 -23.75
N PHE A 158 -7.73 24.85 -24.82
CA PHE A 158 -7.37 25.25 -26.17
C PHE A 158 -8.58 25.54 -27.08
N ASN A 159 -9.80 25.40 -26.54
CA ASN A 159 -11.08 25.55 -27.23
C ASN A 159 -11.15 24.77 -28.56
N ILE A 160 -10.75 23.51 -28.51
CA ILE A 160 -10.74 22.58 -29.64
C ILE A 160 -11.56 21.35 -29.31
N ASP A 161 -12.19 20.71 -30.30
CA ASP A 161 -12.93 19.47 -30.21
C ASP A 161 -12.13 18.39 -30.95
N LEU A 162 -11.55 17.46 -30.18
CA LEU A 162 -10.74 16.35 -30.71
C LEU A 162 -11.59 15.14 -31.10
N ALA A 163 -12.84 15.06 -30.65
CA ALA A 163 -13.74 13.94 -30.98
C ALA A 163 -14.10 13.89 -32.46
N GLN A 164 -14.02 15.01 -33.18
CA GLN A 164 -14.26 15.05 -34.63
C GLN A 164 -13.07 14.63 -35.49
N ASN A 165 -11.87 14.58 -34.93
CA ASN A 165 -10.64 14.22 -35.63
C ASN A 165 -10.12 12.87 -35.13
N ASN A 166 -10.56 11.75 -35.65
CA ASN A 166 -10.10 10.39 -35.39
C ASN A 166 -8.55 10.28 -35.19
N LEU A 167 -8.04 10.83 -34.09
CA LEU A 167 -6.64 10.72 -33.70
C LEU A 167 -6.46 9.45 -32.89
N ASP A 168 -6.03 8.41 -33.58
CA ASP A 168 -5.53 7.16 -33.00
C ASP A 168 -4.45 7.47 -31.96
N ARG A 169 -4.46 6.74 -30.84
CA ARG A 169 -3.51 6.84 -29.71
C ARG A 169 -2.08 6.51 -30.15
N LYS A 170 -1.43 7.40 -30.85
CA LYS A 170 0.03 7.39 -31.02
C LYS A 170 0.57 8.75 -30.63
N SER A 171 1.52 8.73 -29.69
CA SER A 171 2.25 9.91 -29.25
C SER A 171 2.72 10.73 -30.44
N THR A 172 2.04 11.81 -30.73
CA THR A 172 2.44 12.74 -31.77
C THR A 172 3.06 13.96 -31.10
N ARG A 173 4.36 14.14 -31.31
CA ARG A 173 4.99 15.46 -31.06
C ARG A 173 4.35 16.39 -32.06
N LEU A 174 3.55 17.33 -31.58
CA LEU A 174 3.10 18.46 -32.37
C LEU A 174 4.23 19.50 -32.39
N ASN A 175 4.80 19.68 -33.55
CA ASN A 175 5.74 20.77 -33.84
C ASN A 175 4.98 22.09 -34.01
#